data_bc7c72d989fb420b7c40280f7cece99a
#
_entry.id   bc7c72d989fb420b7c40280f7cece99a
#
_cell.length_a   1.000
_cell.length_b   1.000
_cell.length_c   1.000
_cell.angle_alpha   90.00
_cell.angle_beta   90.00
_cell.angle_gamma   90.00
#
_symmetry.space_group_name_H-M   'P 1'
#
loop_
_entity.id
_entity.type
_entity.pdbx_description
1 polymer ?
#
loop_
_entity_poly.entity_id
_entity_poly.type
_entity_poly.pdbx_seq_one_letter_code
_entity_poly.pdbx_strand_id
1 'polypeptide(L)'
;AYENIALALTINKVPASKIDERVKDVASKLEIQNELNKYPIQMSGGQKQRVACARALVTNPSLILADEPTGALDSKSARMLLDSMEKLNQEFKATIMMVTHDAFTASYAHRILFIKDGKIFNEIIRGTDSRKTFFNKIIEVVTLLGGDSGNVL
;
A
#
# COMPACT_ATOMS: atom_id res chain seq x y z
N ALA A 1 10.77 -2.36 -16.48
CA ALA A 1 10.17 -2.74 -15.19
C ALA A 1 10.49 -4.18 -14.79
N TYR A 2 10.51 -5.10 -15.75
CA TYR A 2 10.77 -6.53 -15.48
C TYR A 2 12.02 -6.76 -14.62
N GLU A 3 13.16 -6.23 -15.02
CA GLU A 3 14.43 -6.41 -14.29
C GLU A 3 14.37 -5.87 -12.85
N ASN A 4 13.64 -4.78 -12.64
CA ASN A 4 13.47 -4.19 -11.31
C ASN A 4 12.72 -5.13 -10.36
N ILE A 5 11.70 -5.83 -10.86
CA ILE A 5 10.94 -6.83 -10.11
C ILE A 5 11.78 -8.11 -9.94
N ALA A 6 12.40 -8.59 -11.02
CA ALA A 6 13.20 -9.80 -11.02
C ALA A 6 14.43 -9.72 -10.10
N LEU A 7 14.99 -8.51 -9.89
CA LEU A 7 16.16 -8.29 -9.05
C LEU A 7 15.98 -8.85 -7.63
N ALA A 8 14.82 -8.66 -7.04
CA ALA A 8 14.53 -9.17 -5.69
C ALA A 8 14.63 -10.71 -5.62
N LEU A 9 14.20 -11.41 -6.67
CA LEU A 9 14.32 -12.87 -6.77
C LEU A 9 15.77 -13.32 -7.06
N THR A 10 16.47 -12.56 -7.89
CA THR A 10 17.88 -12.82 -8.23
C THR A 10 18.78 -12.73 -6.99
N ILE A 11 18.60 -11.68 -6.17
CA ILE A 11 19.31 -11.51 -4.91
C ILE A 11 19.03 -12.68 -3.95
N ASN A 12 17.78 -13.16 -3.93
CA ASN A 12 17.37 -14.32 -3.13
C ASN A 12 17.76 -15.67 -3.77
N LYS A 13 18.59 -15.66 -4.82
CA LYS A 13 19.11 -16.87 -5.49
C LYS A 13 18.00 -17.81 -6.00
N VAL A 14 16.85 -17.28 -6.40
CA VAL A 14 15.78 -18.05 -7.01
C VAL A 14 16.26 -18.55 -8.38
N PRO A 15 16.03 -19.83 -8.74
CA PRO A 15 16.42 -20.35 -10.05
C PRO A 15 15.81 -19.53 -11.21
N ALA A 16 16.61 -19.24 -12.23
CA ALA A 16 16.22 -18.42 -13.39
C ALA A 16 14.92 -18.93 -14.06
N SER A 17 14.73 -20.26 -14.10
CA SER A 17 13.51 -20.88 -14.64
C SER A 17 12.21 -20.51 -13.92
N LYS A 18 12.29 -20.05 -12.64
CA LYS A 18 11.15 -19.65 -11.84
C LYS A 18 10.94 -18.14 -11.76
N ILE A 19 11.94 -17.36 -12.17
CA ILE A 19 11.88 -15.88 -12.08
C ILE A 19 10.81 -15.35 -13.01
N ASP A 20 10.81 -15.78 -14.28
CA ASP A 20 9.88 -15.27 -15.30
C ASP A 20 8.41 -15.54 -14.92
N GLU A 21 8.11 -16.75 -14.46
CA GLU A 21 6.78 -17.13 -13.98
C GLU A 21 6.32 -16.22 -12.82
N ARG A 22 7.16 -16.03 -11.80
CA ARG A 22 6.83 -15.20 -10.64
C ARG A 22 6.65 -13.73 -10.97
N VAL A 23 7.50 -13.20 -11.87
CA VAL A 23 7.38 -11.80 -12.32
C VAL A 23 6.08 -11.59 -13.09
N LYS A 24 5.72 -12.51 -14.00
CA LYS A 24 4.48 -12.42 -14.76
C LYS A 24 3.24 -12.58 -13.86
N ASP A 25 3.28 -13.47 -12.87
CA ASP A 25 2.19 -13.66 -11.92
C ASP A 25 1.93 -12.37 -11.11
N VAL A 26 2.97 -11.79 -10.50
CA VAL A 26 2.80 -10.55 -9.73
C VAL A 26 2.42 -9.36 -10.60
N ALA A 27 2.92 -9.29 -11.83
CA ALA A 27 2.55 -8.25 -12.78
C ALA A 27 1.07 -8.35 -13.16
N SER A 28 0.54 -9.55 -13.32
CA SER A 28 -0.88 -9.78 -13.57
C SER A 28 -1.74 -9.32 -12.40
N LYS A 29 -1.36 -9.67 -11.18
CA LYS A 29 -2.07 -9.27 -9.94
C LYS A 29 -2.18 -7.75 -9.77
N LEU A 30 -1.17 -7.01 -10.25
CA LEU A 30 -1.08 -5.55 -10.15
C LEU A 30 -1.45 -4.81 -11.44
N GLU A 31 -1.91 -5.54 -12.46
CA GLU A 31 -2.34 -4.97 -13.74
C GLU A 31 -1.24 -4.12 -14.43
N ILE A 32 0.01 -4.64 -14.42
CA ILE A 32 1.18 -4.00 -15.01
C ILE A 32 1.90 -4.87 -16.05
N GLN A 33 1.23 -5.85 -16.64
CA GLN A 33 1.84 -6.74 -17.65
C GLN A 33 2.40 -5.96 -18.84
N ASN A 34 1.66 -4.92 -19.26
CA ASN A 34 2.03 -4.08 -20.41
C ASN A 34 3.20 -3.12 -20.11
N GLU A 35 3.55 -2.96 -18.83
CA GLU A 35 4.64 -2.11 -18.37
C GLU A 35 5.97 -2.84 -18.20
N LEU A 36 5.97 -4.17 -18.24
CA LEU A 36 7.17 -4.98 -17.98
C LEU A 36 8.37 -4.60 -18.86
N ASN A 37 8.11 -4.25 -20.12
CA ASN A 37 9.15 -3.85 -21.08
C ASN A 37 9.47 -2.36 -21.08
N LYS A 38 8.77 -1.55 -20.25
CA LYS A 38 8.99 -0.10 -20.18
C LYS A 38 10.11 0.28 -19.23
N TYR A 39 10.82 1.35 -19.59
CA TYR A 39 11.74 2.03 -18.68
C TYR A 39 10.97 2.97 -17.72
N PRO A 40 11.53 3.31 -16.55
CA PRO A 40 10.87 4.19 -15.58
C PRO A 40 10.42 5.53 -16.16
N ILE A 41 11.18 6.11 -17.10
CA ILE A 41 10.83 7.38 -17.74
C ILE A 41 9.56 7.30 -18.62
N GLN A 42 9.19 6.11 -19.06
CA GLN A 42 8.03 5.84 -19.92
C GLN A 42 6.76 5.53 -19.10
N MET A 43 6.86 5.55 -17.76
CA MET A 43 5.78 5.19 -16.85
C MET A 43 5.24 6.39 -16.11
N SER A 44 3.91 6.41 -15.91
CA SER A 44 3.26 7.34 -14.98
C SER A 44 3.67 7.07 -13.53
N GLY A 45 3.43 8.04 -12.63
CA GLY A 45 3.68 7.87 -11.20
C GLY A 45 2.99 6.63 -10.62
N GLY A 46 1.71 6.42 -10.94
CA GLY A 46 0.95 5.26 -10.50
C GLY A 46 1.48 3.93 -11.03
N GLN A 47 1.96 3.89 -12.29
CA GLN A 47 2.60 2.70 -12.85
C GLN A 47 3.91 2.38 -12.14
N LYS A 48 4.75 3.39 -11.89
CA LYS A 48 5.99 3.24 -11.09
C LYS A 48 5.71 2.67 -9.71
N GLN A 49 4.66 3.16 -9.05
CA GLN A 49 4.29 2.71 -7.71
C GLN A 49 3.81 1.26 -7.73
N ARG A 50 2.99 0.85 -8.72
CA ARG A 50 2.61 -0.56 -8.87
C ARG A 50 3.80 -1.48 -9.16
N VAL A 51 4.78 -1.02 -9.92
CA VAL A 51 6.05 -1.75 -10.12
C VAL A 51 6.82 -1.89 -8.80
N ALA A 52 6.83 -0.85 -7.95
CA ALA A 52 7.46 -0.94 -6.63
C ALA A 52 6.71 -1.94 -5.72
N CYS A 53 5.38 -1.97 -5.76
CA CYS A 53 4.57 -2.98 -5.07
C CYS A 53 4.88 -4.40 -5.60
N ALA A 54 4.99 -4.58 -6.94
CA ALA A 54 5.34 -5.86 -7.54
C ALA A 54 6.70 -6.37 -7.05
N ARG A 55 7.69 -5.48 -6.96
CA ARG A 55 9.02 -5.81 -6.43
C ARG A 55 8.96 -6.27 -4.97
N ALA A 56 8.11 -5.66 -4.15
CA ALA A 56 7.94 -6.07 -2.76
C ALA A 56 7.23 -7.44 -2.65
N LEU A 57 6.24 -7.69 -3.52
CA LEU A 57 5.41 -8.89 -3.48
C LEU A 57 6.04 -10.14 -4.09
N VAL A 58 6.92 -9.98 -5.08
CA VAL A 58 7.45 -11.08 -5.91
C VAL A 58 8.19 -12.14 -5.06
N THR A 59 8.70 -11.74 -3.89
CA THR A 59 9.35 -12.64 -2.92
C THR A 59 8.37 -13.41 -2.04
N ASN A 60 7.07 -13.14 -2.15
CA ASN A 60 6.02 -13.69 -1.31
C ASN A 60 6.26 -13.44 0.20
N PRO A 61 6.38 -12.19 0.63
CA PRO A 61 6.71 -11.84 2.01
C PRO A 61 5.53 -12.13 2.97
N SER A 62 5.84 -12.41 4.24
CA SER A 62 4.83 -12.56 5.30
C SER A 62 4.21 -11.22 5.71
N LEU A 63 4.92 -10.11 5.48
CA LEU A 63 4.49 -8.75 5.82
C LEU A 63 4.99 -7.78 4.75
N ILE A 64 4.10 -6.90 4.28
CA ILE A 64 4.41 -5.78 3.40
C ILE A 64 4.35 -4.50 4.23
N LEU A 65 5.42 -3.70 4.13
CA LEU A 65 5.48 -2.38 4.75
C LEU A 65 5.28 -1.31 3.67
N ALA A 66 4.32 -0.43 3.87
CA ALA A 66 4.02 0.67 2.98
C ALA A 66 4.07 2.00 3.75
N ASP A 67 5.05 2.82 3.45
CA ASP A 67 5.25 4.13 4.05
C ASP A 67 4.79 5.20 3.07
N GLU A 68 3.74 5.96 3.44
CA GLU A 68 3.08 6.97 2.61
C GLU A 68 2.88 6.55 1.15
N PRO A 69 2.22 5.40 0.87
CA PRO A 69 2.22 4.81 -0.46
C PRO A 69 1.54 5.67 -1.53
N THR A 70 0.71 6.62 -1.12
CA THR A 70 -0.06 7.52 -2.01
C THR A 70 0.50 8.94 -2.05
N GLY A 71 1.48 9.30 -1.24
CA GLY A 71 1.93 10.67 -1.02
C GLY A 71 2.41 11.43 -2.26
N ALA A 72 2.88 10.72 -3.29
CA ALA A 72 3.35 11.31 -4.55
C ALA A 72 2.40 11.07 -5.73
N LEU A 73 1.15 10.64 -5.49
CA LEU A 73 0.18 10.25 -6.52
C LEU A 73 -0.99 11.23 -6.61
N ASP A 74 -1.51 11.41 -7.83
CA ASP A 74 -2.82 12.02 -8.03
C ASP A 74 -3.94 11.12 -7.48
N SER A 75 -5.11 11.67 -7.21
CA SER A 75 -6.24 10.97 -6.57
C SER A 75 -6.68 9.71 -7.32
N LYS A 76 -6.59 9.69 -8.65
CA LYS A 76 -6.95 8.53 -9.46
C LYS A 76 -5.93 7.41 -9.29
N SER A 77 -4.64 7.74 -9.40
CA SER A 77 -3.54 6.80 -9.24
C SER A 77 -3.47 6.26 -7.81
N ALA A 78 -3.71 7.10 -6.79
CA ALA A 78 -3.79 6.71 -5.39
C ALA A 78 -4.90 5.67 -5.17
N ARG A 79 -6.10 5.92 -5.69
CA ARG A 79 -7.21 4.96 -5.60
C ARG A 79 -6.87 3.62 -6.25
N MET A 80 -6.35 3.63 -7.47
CA MET A 80 -5.96 2.40 -8.18
C MET A 80 -4.92 1.58 -7.41
N LEU A 81 -3.95 2.25 -6.77
CA LEU A 81 -2.98 1.58 -5.92
C LEU A 81 -3.63 0.95 -4.69
N LEU A 82 -4.46 1.70 -3.98
CA LEU A 82 -5.14 1.23 -2.77
C LEU A 82 -6.11 0.07 -3.06
N ASP A 83 -6.85 0.14 -4.17
CA ASP A 83 -7.72 -0.96 -4.64
C ASP A 83 -6.89 -2.22 -4.93
N SER A 84 -5.69 -2.07 -5.52
CA SER A 84 -4.77 -3.18 -5.75
C SER A 84 -4.25 -3.77 -4.43
N MET A 85 -3.91 -2.93 -3.43
CA MET A 85 -3.48 -3.39 -2.10
C MET A 85 -4.62 -4.10 -1.36
N GLU A 86 -5.86 -3.59 -1.46
CA GLU A 86 -7.05 -4.25 -0.88
C GLU A 86 -7.26 -5.65 -1.50
N LYS A 87 -7.16 -5.79 -2.83
CA LYS A 87 -7.19 -7.09 -3.51
C LYS A 87 -6.12 -8.04 -2.99
N LEU A 88 -4.87 -7.56 -2.85
CA LEU A 88 -3.78 -8.38 -2.32
C LEU A 88 -4.05 -8.90 -0.90
N ASN A 89 -4.66 -8.09 -0.06
CA ASN A 89 -5.04 -8.51 1.28
C ASN A 89 -6.21 -9.52 1.24
N GLN A 90 -7.26 -9.23 0.46
CA GLN A 90 -8.48 -10.05 0.46
C GLN A 90 -8.30 -11.39 -0.26
N GLU A 91 -7.69 -11.38 -1.45
CA GLU A 91 -7.58 -12.56 -2.32
C GLU A 91 -6.33 -13.38 -2.01
N PHE A 92 -5.20 -12.72 -1.76
CA PHE A 92 -3.90 -13.37 -1.57
C PHE A 92 -3.48 -13.44 -0.10
N LYS A 93 -4.32 -12.95 0.83
CA LYS A 93 -4.08 -12.98 2.28
C LYS A 93 -2.78 -12.30 2.69
N ALA A 94 -2.29 -11.36 1.88
CA ALA A 94 -1.10 -10.58 2.20
C ALA A 94 -1.37 -9.71 3.43
N THR A 95 -0.50 -9.78 4.43
CA THR A 95 -0.53 -8.83 5.55
C THR A 95 0.15 -7.54 5.14
N ILE A 96 -0.55 -6.41 5.24
CA ILE A 96 -0.02 -5.11 4.84
C ILE A 96 -0.09 -4.18 6.05
N MET A 97 1.06 -3.64 6.45
CA MET A 97 1.16 -2.56 7.43
C MET A 97 1.48 -1.27 6.70
N MET A 98 0.61 -0.29 6.84
CA MET A 98 0.71 0.99 6.15
C MET A 98 0.88 2.11 7.16
N VAL A 99 1.82 3.02 6.90
CA VAL A 99 1.97 4.27 7.63
C VAL A 99 1.47 5.40 6.72
N THR A 100 0.58 6.24 7.23
CA THR A 100 0.07 7.39 6.49
C THR A 100 -0.55 8.42 7.44
N HIS A 101 -0.55 9.68 7.01
CA HIS A 101 -1.28 10.77 7.66
C HIS A 101 -2.58 11.11 6.90
N ASP A 102 -2.85 10.47 5.78
CA ASP A 102 -4.04 10.71 4.96
C ASP A 102 -5.20 9.78 5.38
N ALA A 103 -6.30 10.37 5.83
CA ALA A 103 -7.48 9.66 6.28
C ALA A 103 -8.16 8.82 5.18
N PHE A 104 -8.09 9.29 3.91
CA PHE A 104 -8.62 8.52 2.78
C PHE A 104 -7.84 7.22 2.58
N THR A 105 -6.51 7.30 2.57
CA THR A 105 -5.62 6.15 2.50
C THR A 105 -5.84 5.20 3.68
N ALA A 106 -5.92 5.73 4.90
CA ALA A 106 -6.18 4.95 6.12
C ALA A 106 -7.52 4.21 6.08
N SER A 107 -8.55 4.74 5.39
CA SER A 107 -9.88 4.13 5.30
C SER A 107 -9.91 2.77 4.58
N TYR A 108 -8.86 2.42 3.86
CA TYR A 108 -8.69 1.11 3.22
C TYR A 108 -8.24 0.01 4.19
N ALA A 109 -7.71 0.38 5.35
CA ALA A 109 -7.28 -0.58 6.36
C ALA A 109 -8.48 -1.23 7.09
N HIS A 110 -8.24 -2.39 7.71
CA HIS A 110 -9.20 -3.04 8.59
C HIS A 110 -9.03 -2.62 10.05
N ARG A 111 -7.83 -2.19 10.42
CA ARG A 111 -7.44 -1.79 11.77
C ARG A 111 -6.51 -0.59 11.67
N ILE A 112 -6.74 0.42 12.49
CA ILE A 112 -5.90 1.63 12.54
C ILE A 112 -5.45 1.86 13.96
N LEU A 113 -4.15 2.13 14.11
CA LEU A 113 -3.53 2.59 15.35
C LEU A 113 -3.16 4.06 15.16
N PHE A 114 -3.70 4.93 15.99
CA PHE A 114 -3.32 6.34 16.02
C PHE A 114 -2.16 6.53 16.99
N ILE A 115 -1.11 7.17 16.50
CA ILE A 115 0.09 7.42 17.29
C ILE A 115 0.21 8.92 17.53
N LYS A 116 0.41 9.32 18.80
CA LYS A 116 0.70 10.68 19.23
C LYS A 116 1.86 10.63 20.23
N ASP A 117 2.87 11.49 20.03
CA ASP A 117 4.04 11.61 20.90
C ASP A 117 4.73 10.25 21.20
N GLY A 118 4.83 9.40 20.16
CA GLY A 118 5.47 8.08 20.25
C GLY A 118 4.66 7.00 21.00
N LYS A 119 3.40 7.28 21.33
CA LYS A 119 2.49 6.35 22.03
C LYS A 119 1.23 6.09 21.22
N ILE A 120 0.63 4.91 21.42
CA ILE A 120 -0.69 4.62 20.86
C ILE A 120 -1.71 5.49 21.60
N PHE A 121 -2.35 6.38 20.86
CA PHE A 121 -3.39 7.27 21.35
C PHE A 121 -4.77 6.60 21.30
N ASN A 122 -5.09 5.94 20.19
CA ASN A 122 -6.36 5.28 19.97
C ASN A 122 -6.21 4.14 18.97
N GLU A 123 -7.19 3.25 18.95
CA GLU A 123 -7.31 2.14 18.01
C GLU A 123 -8.76 2.05 17.53
N ILE A 124 -8.94 1.90 16.21
CA ILE A 124 -10.26 1.62 15.63
C ILE A 124 -10.19 0.45 14.66
N ILE A 125 -11.27 -0.32 14.62
CA ILE A 125 -11.42 -1.48 13.73
C ILE A 125 -12.64 -1.25 12.85
N ARG A 126 -12.48 -1.49 11.53
CA ARG A 126 -13.55 -1.29 10.55
C ARG A 126 -14.73 -2.25 10.76
N GLY A 127 -14.44 -3.51 11.06
CA GLY A 127 -15.46 -4.54 11.21
C GLY A 127 -16.34 -4.64 9.95
N THR A 128 -17.67 -4.51 10.13
CA THR A 128 -18.67 -4.54 9.05
C THR A 128 -19.01 -3.16 8.48
N ASP A 129 -18.36 -2.10 8.94
CA ASP A 129 -18.61 -0.75 8.45
C ASP A 129 -18.27 -0.60 6.97
N SER A 130 -19.07 0.22 6.29
CA SER A 130 -18.70 0.71 4.96
C SER A 130 -17.43 1.55 5.05
N ARG A 131 -16.66 1.64 3.94
CA ARG A 131 -15.47 2.52 3.88
C ARG A 131 -15.81 3.97 4.22
N LYS A 132 -16.98 4.46 3.77
CA LYS A 132 -17.45 5.81 4.08
C LYS A 132 -17.70 6.02 5.58
N THR A 133 -18.37 5.07 6.22
CA THR A 133 -18.62 5.12 7.67
C THR A 133 -17.30 5.09 8.44
N PHE A 134 -16.39 4.21 8.04
CA PHE A 134 -15.08 4.09 8.68
C PHE A 134 -14.23 5.35 8.49
N PHE A 135 -14.23 5.95 7.30
CA PHE A 135 -13.58 7.23 7.04
C PHE A 135 -14.06 8.33 7.99
N ASN A 136 -15.37 8.45 8.23
CA ASN A 136 -15.91 9.45 9.16
C ASN A 136 -15.39 9.21 10.60
N LYS A 137 -15.34 7.96 11.06
CA LYS A 137 -14.74 7.61 12.36
C LYS A 137 -13.26 8.00 12.45
N ILE A 138 -12.49 7.85 11.36
CA ILE A 138 -11.10 8.28 11.30
C ILE A 138 -11.01 9.81 11.49
N ILE A 139 -11.85 10.57 10.78
CA ILE A 139 -11.86 12.04 10.89
C ILE A 139 -12.18 12.48 12.32
N GLU A 140 -13.14 11.85 12.99
CA GLU A 140 -13.47 12.14 14.38
C GLU A 140 -12.24 11.99 15.29
N VAL A 141 -11.51 10.87 15.18
CA VAL A 141 -10.31 10.64 15.99
C VAL A 141 -9.19 11.62 15.64
N VAL A 142 -8.97 11.91 14.36
CA VAL A 142 -7.97 12.90 13.91
C VAL A 142 -8.29 14.30 14.45
N THR A 143 -9.57 14.67 14.48
CA THR A 143 -10.01 15.95 15.04
C THR A 143 -9.70 16.04 16.53
N LEU A 144 -9.91 14.97 17.29
CA LEU A 144 -9.53 14.90 18.71
C LEU A 144 -8.02 15.00 18.91
N LEU A 145 -7.23 14.34 18.04
CA LEU A 145 -5.77 14.43 18.06
C LEU A 145 -5.27 15.88 17.85
N GLY A 146 -5.91 16.62 16.94
CA GLY A 146 -5.58 18.03 16.63
C GLY A 146 -6.13 19.03 17.65
N GLY A 147 -7.29 18.74 18.26
CA GLY A 147 -7.95 19.64 19.20
C GLY A 147 -7.24 19.79 20.56
N ASP A 148 -6.41 18.83 20.94
CA ASP A 148 -5.60 18.87 22.18
C ASP A 148 -4.41 19.84 22.08
N SER A 149 -4.10 20.34 20.86
CA SER A 149 -3.03 21.34 20.65
C SER A 149 -3.51 22.79 20.92
N GLY A 150 -4.79 23.00 21.25
CA GLY A 150 -5.43 24.31 21.41
C GLY A 150 -5.51 24.85 22.83
N ASN A 151 -5.03 24.13 23.86
CA ASN A 151 -5.05 24.61 25.25
C ASN A 151 -3.63 24.91 25.77
N VAL A 152 -2.86 25.71 25.04
CA VAL A 152 -1.69 26.42 25.54
C VAL A 152 -1.82 27.87 25.11
N LEU A 153 -2.63 28.63 25.80
CA LEU A 153 -2.53 30.07 25.99
C LEU A 153 -2.63 30.34 27.48
#